data_85a157116b024a681d462cd9049bbdbc
#
_entry.id   85a157116b024a681d462cd9049bbdbc
#
_cell.length_a   1.000
_cell.length_b   1.000
_cell.length_c   1.000
_cell.angle_alpha   90.00
_cell.angle_beta   90.00
_cell.angle_gamma   90.00
#
_symmetry.space_group_name_H-M   'P 1'
#
loop_
_entity.id
_entity.type
_entity.pdbx_description
1 polymer ?
#
loop_
_entity_poly.entity_id
_entity_poly.type
_entity_poly.pdbx_seq_one_letter_code
_entity_poly.pdbx_strand_id
1 'polypeptide(L)'
;LLQAMNTGHDGSMGTLHANSPREALSRIESMITMGGLSLPMRTIREMAVSSIDVIIQAARLRDGSRRITHITEVLALEGEVPITQDLFVFEMTGEDAQGNIVGRHRSTGIGRPAFWERAKYFGEEKRLAAALDAAQLRST
;
A
#
# COMPACT_ATOMS: atom_id res chain seq x y z
N LEU A 1 12.68 2.78 -11.68
CA LEU A 1 12.26 2.66 -10.28
C LEU A 1 12.31 1.21 -9.78
N LEU A 2 11.65 0.27 -10.45
CA LEU A 2 11.59 -1.13 -10.01
C LEU A 2 12.98 -1.78 -9.97
N GLN A 3 13.82 -1.52 -10.96
CA GLN A 3 15.19 -2.04 -10.97
C GLN A 3 15.99 -1.47 -9.79
N ALA A 4 15.86 -0.18 -9.52
CA ALA A 4 16.52 0.46 -8.39
C ALA A 4 16.10 -0.18 -7.07
N MET A 5 14.81 -0.41 -6.87
CA MET A 5 14.29 -1.05 -5.67
C MET A 5 14.79 -2.49 -5.50
N ASN A 6 14.84 -3.25 -6.59
CA ASN A 6 15.32 -4.64 -6.58
C ASN A 6 16.83 -4.77 -6.39
N THR A 7 17.60 -3.73 -6.70
CA THR A 7 19.06 -3.73 -6.57
C THR A 7 19.55 -3.12 -5.25
N GLY A 8 18.70 -3.04 -4.24
CA GLY A 8 19.07 -2.59 -2.90
C GLY A 8 19.02 -1.09 -2.68
N HIS A 9 18.36 -0.34 -3.56
CA HIS A 9 18.10 1.08 -3.35
C HIS A 9 16.87 1.27 -2.46
N ASP A 10 17.01 0.97 -1.18
CA ASP A 10 15.96 1.11 -0.20
C ASP A 10 15.50 2.57 -0.06
N GLY A 11 14.22 2.75 0.26
CA GLY A 11 13.64 4.07 0.41
C GLY A 11 13.19 4.71 -0.91
N SER A 12 13.19 3.98 -2.01
CA SER A 12 12.66 4.47 -3.28
C SER A 12 11.15 4.67 -3.20
N MET A 13 10.67 5.76 -3.81
CA MET A 13 9.25 6.06 -3.88
C MET A 13 8.89 6.53 -5.29
N GLY A 14 7.68 6.21 -5.70
CA GLY A 14 7.14 6.65 -6.98
C GLY A 14 5.64 6.85 -6.90
N THR A 15 5.07 7.49 -7.89
CA THR A 15 3.63 7.72 -7.98
C THR A 15 3.09 7.18 -9.28
N LEU A 16 1.83 6.73 -9.23
CA LEU A 16 1.09 6.38 -10.44
C LEU A 16 -0.41 6.56 -10.21
N HIS A 17 -1.16 6.64 -11.29
CA HIS A 17 -2.62 6.74 -11.21
C HIS A 17 -3.26 5.36 -11.17
N ALA A 18 -4.01 5.10 -10.11
CA ALA A 18 -4.80 3.89 -9.97
C ALA A 18 -5.98 4.15 -9.03
N ASN A 19 -7.05 3.39 -9.18
CA ASN A 19 -8.25 3.54 -8.37
C ASN A 19 -8.25 2.66 -7.11
N SER A 20 -7.29 1.75 -7.02
CA SER A 20 -7.12 0.87 -5.87
C SER A 20 -5.68 0.36 -5.80
N PRO A 21 -5.23 -0.14 -4.65
CA PRO A 21 -3.92 -0.77 -4.55
C PRO A 21 -3.73 -1.95 -5.52
N ARG A 22 -4.76 -2.75 -5.71
CA ARG A 22 -4.72 -3.88 -6.64
C ARG A 22 -4.56 -3.42 -8.09
N GLU A 23 -5.29 -2.38 -8.49
CA GLU A 23 -5.15 -1.78 -9.81
C GLU A 23 -3.75 -1.19 -9.99
N ALA A 24 -3.18 -0.61 -8.94
CA ALA A 24 -1.82 -0.09 -8.98
C ALA A 24 -0.82 -1.18 -9.39
N LEU A 25 -0.91 -2.36 -8.79
CA LEU A 25 -0.06 -3.50 -9.15
C LEU A 25 -0.26 -3.92 -10.60
N SER A 26 -1.50 -4.00 -11.06
CA SER A 26 -1.81 -4.34 -12.46
C SER A 26 -1.24 -3.31 -13.45
N ARG A 27 -1.30 -2.03 -13.11
CA ARG A 27 -0.70 -0.98 -13.93
C ARG A 27 0.82 -1.07 -13.99
N ILE A 28 1.45 -1.41 -12.89
CA ILE A 28 2.89 -1.62 -12.85
C ILE A 28 3.29 -2.77 -13.77
N GLU A 29 2.55 -3.88 -13.73
CA GLU A 29 2.74 -5.00 -14.65
C GLU A 29 2.65 -4.56 -16.12
N SER A 30 1.63 -3.78 -16.45
CA SER A 30 1.45 -3.24 -17.79
C SER A 30 2.59 -2.33 -18.22
N MET A 31 3.08 -1.49 -17.32
CA MET A 31 4.22 -0.60 -17.59
C MET A 31 5.50 -1.38 -17.87
N ILE A 32 5.76 -2.45 -17.12
CA ILE A 32 6.90 -3.34 -17.36
C ILE A 32 6.78 -3.99 -18.73
N THR A 33 5.60 -4.48 -19.10
CA THR A 33 5.33 -5.10 -20.39
C THR A 33 5.55 -4.10 -21.53
N MET A 34 5.05 -2.88 -21.38
CA MET A 34 5.20 -1.81 -22.39
C MET A 34 6.65 -1.34 -22.52
N GLY A 35 7.48 -1.56 -21.53
CA GLY A 35 8.90 -1.24 -21.58
C GLY A 35 9.73 -2.14 -22.52
N GLY A 36 9.09 -3.04 -23.27
CA GLY A 36 9.74 -3.87 -24.26
C GLY A 36 10.42 -5.12 -23.73
N LEU A 37 10.25 -5.42 -22.45
CA LEU A 37 10.78 -6.66 -21.87
C LEU A 37 9.83 -7.82 -22.21
N SER A 38 10.34 -8.79 -22.98
CA SER A 38 9.59 -9.99 -23.33
C SER A 38 9.79 -11.05 -22.24
N LEU A 39 9.08 -10.89 -21.13
CA LEU A 39 9.16 -11.81 -19.99
C LEU A 39 7.83 -12.51 -19.79
N PRO A 40 7.84 -13.75 -19.24
CA PRO A 40 6.61 -14.40 -18.79
C PRO A 40 5.87 -13.53 -17.77
N MET A 41 4.54 -13.54 -17.80
CA MET A 41 3.72 -12.73 -16.90
C MET A 41 4.03 -13.00 -15.44
N ARG A 42 4.30 -14.24 -15.07
CA ARG A 42 4.68 -14.60 -13.71
C ARG A 42 5.96 -13.87 -13.26
N THR A 43 6.96 -13.80 -14.13
CA THR A 43 8.21 -13.09 -13.84
C THR A 43 7.96 -11.60 -13.64
N ILE A 44 7.10 -11.00 -14.46
CA ILE A 44 6.71 -9.59 -14.33
C ILE A 44 6.03 -9.36 -13.00
N ARG A 45 5.11 -10.22 -12.57
CA ARG A 45 4.43 -10.13 -11.29
C ARG A 45 5.37 -10.31 -10.12
N GLU A 46 6.31 -11.24 -10.22
CA GLU A 46 7.34 -11.43 -9.19
C GLU A 46 8.21 -10.16 -9.03
N MET A 47 8.58 -9.53 -10.14
CA MET A 47 9.33 -8.27 -10.13
C MET A 47 8.53 -7.18 -9.44
N ALA A 48 7.27 -7.01 -9.77
CA ALA A 48 6.41 -6.00 -9.18
C ALA A 48 6.23 -6.22 -7.66
N VAL A 49 5.90 -7.44 -7.28
CA VAL A 49 5.64 -7.79 -5.88
C VAL A 49 6.89 -7.70 -5.02
N SER A 50 8.05 -8.13 -5.54
CA SER A 50 9.31 -8.08 -4.79
C SER A 50 9.88 -6.67 -4.65
N SER A 51 9.48 -5.75 -5.52
CA SER A 51 10.00 -4.39 -5.54
C SER A 51 9.22 -3.43 -4.65
N ILE A 52 7.95 -3.73 -4.38
CA ILE A 52 7.05 -2.81 -3.69
C ILE A 52 6.69 -3.39 -2.33
N ASP A 53 6.94 -2.61 -1.29
CA ASP A 53 6.62 -3.00 0.08
C ASP A 53 5.25 -2.50 0.50
N VAL A 54 4.95 -1.24 0.18
CA VAL A 54 3.73 -0.56 0.64
C VAL A 54 3.15 0.29 -0.48
N ILE A 55 1.82 0.27 -0.60
CA ILE A 55 1.06 1.15 -1.47
C ILE A 55 0.21 2.06 -0.60
N ILE A 56 0.37 3.37 -0.80
CA ILE A 56 -0.45 4.38 -0.15
C ILE A 56 -1.42 4.92 -1.19
N GLN A 57 -2.69 4.58 -1.05
CA GLN A 57 -3.73 4.97 -1.97
C GLN A 57 -4.37 6.28 -1.52
N ALA A 58 -4.31 7.30 -2.36
CA ALA A 58 -5.02 8.55 -2.17
C ALA A 58 -6.16 8.64 -3.18
N ALA A 59 -7.30 9.16 -2.75
CA ALA A 59 -8.44 9.33 -3.62
C ALA A 59 -9.10 10.69 -3.38
N ARG A 60 -9.73 11.22 -4.44
CA ARG A 60 -10.62 12.36 -4.33
C ARG A 60 -12.04 11.82 -4.13
N LEU A 61 -12.64 12.19 -3.01
CA LEU A 61 -13.98 11.77 -2.66
C LEU A 61 -15.04 12.63 -3.36
N ARG A 62 -16.30 12.22 -3.30
CA ARG A 62 -17.40 12.91 -3.99
C ARG A 62 -17.63 14.33 -3.52
N ASP A 63 -17.25 14.65 -2.29
CA ASP A 63 -17.31 16.01 -1.74
C ASP A 63 -16.15 16.91 -2.19
N GLY A 64 -15.23 16.39 -3.00
CA GLY A 64 -14.04 17.07 -3.48
C GLY A 64 -12.84 16.98 -2.56
N SER A 65 -12.99 16.44 -1.36
CA SER A 65 -11.85 16.25 -0.44
C SER A 65 -10.93 15.14 -0.93
N ARG A 66 -9.65 15.29 -0.63
CA ARG A 66 -8.63 14.27 -0.94
C ARG A 66 -8.21 13.60 0.35
N ARG A 67 -8.23 12.27 0.34
CA ARG A 67 -7.90 11.49 1.52
C ARG A 67 -7.06 10.28 1.16
N ILE A 68 -6.24 9.85 2.09
CA ILE A 68 -5.61 8.54 2.04
C ILE A 68 -6.71 7.52 2.37
N THR A 69 -6.99 6.62 1.44
CA THR A 69 -8.04 5.61 1.61
C THR A 69 -7.50 4.27 2.08
N HIS A 70 -6.27 3.95 1.70
CA HIS A 70 -5.64 2.68 2.06
C HIS A 70 -4.15 2.88 2.30
N ILE A 71 -3.63 2.15 3.28
CA ILE A 71 -2.21 1.85 3.41
C ILE A 71 -2.12 0.33 3.36
N THR A 72 -1.58 -0.20 2.28
CA THR A 72 -1.64 -1.61 1.92
C THR A 72 -0.22 -2.16 1.79
N GLU A 73 0.03 -3.25 2.49
CA GLU A 73 1.30 -3.97 2.39
C GLU A 73 1.22 -5.00 1.26
N VAL A 74 2.26 -5.05 0.43
CA VAL A 74 2.41 -6.06 -0.62
C VAL A 74 3.27 -7.18 -0.06
N LEU A 75 2.74 -8.40 -0.03
CA LEU A 75 3.40 -9.54 0.62
C LEU A 75 4.19 -10.38 -0.37
N ALA A 76 3.50 -11.20 -1.15
CA ALA A 76 4.13 -12.17 -2.03
C ALA A 76 3.17 -12.60 -3.13
N LEU A 77 3.66 -13.40 -4.07
CA LEU A 77 2.79 -14.11 -5.00
C LEU A 77 2.40 -15.44 -4.39
N GLU A 78 1.11 -15.76 -4.49
CA GLU A 78 0.60 -17.10 -4.25
C GLU A 78 0.11 -17.64 -5.60
N GLY A 79 0.88 -18.54 -6.19
CA GLY A 79 0.69 -18.91 -7.58
C GLY A 79 0.96 -17.71 -8.48
N GLU A 80 -0.07 -17.21 -9.17
CA GLU A 80 0.02 -16.01 -10.01
C GLU A 80 -0.70 -14.80 -9.40
N VAL A 81 -1.20 -14.91 -8.18
CA VAL A 81 -2.01 -13.89 -7.52
C VAL A 81 -1.15 -13.11 -6.52
N PRO A 82 -1.02 -11.78 -6.69
CA PRO A 82 -0.38 -10.95 -5.67
C PRO A 82 -1.20 -10.93 -4.40
N ILE A 83 -0.56 -11.20 -3.27
CA ILE A 83 -1.18 -11.15 -1.96
C ILE A 83 -0.84 -9.83 -1.30
N THR A 84 -1.88 -9.12 -0.88
CA THR A 84 -1.77 -7.84 -0.20
C THR A 84 -2.59 -7.87 1.08
N GLN A 85 -2.24 -7.00 2.03
CA GLN A 85 -3.05 -6.80 3.23
C GLN A 85 -3.15 -5.32 3.54
N ASP A 86 -4.37 -4.86 3.79
CA ASP A 86 -4.58 -3.48 4.23
C ASP A 86 -4.18 -3.35 5.69
N LEU A 87 -3.34 -2.36 5.98
CA LEU A 87 -2.95 -2.02 7.35
C LEU A 87 -3.89 -0.96 7.92
N PHE A 88 -4.24 0.02 7.09
CA PHE A 88 -5.18 1.10 7.44
C PHE A 88 -6.12 1.34 6.27
N VAL A 89 -7.37 1.65 6.59
CA VAL A 89 -8.39 2.03 5.61
C VAL A 89 -9.13 3.26 6.10
N PHE A 90 -9.64 4.06 5.16
CA PHE A 90 -10.56 5.13 5.48
C PHE A 90 -11.98 4.57 5.54
N GLU A 91 -12.64 4.78 6.67
CA GLU A 91 -14.02 4.36 6.89
C GLU A 91 -14.93 5.58 6.89
N MET A 92 -15.80 5.67 5.89
CA MET A 92 -16.81 6.71 5.84
C MET A 92 -17.91 6.39 6.88
N THR A 93 -18.18 7.34 7.77
CA THR A 93 -19.20 7.17 8.81
C THR A 93 -20.47 7.96 8.52
N GLY A 94 -20.44 8.89 7.58
CA GLY A 94 -21.62 9.67 7.21
C GLY A 94 -21.26 10.94 6.45
N GLU A 95 -22.20 11.88 6.47
CA GLU A 95 -22.03 13.21 5.89
C GLU A 95 -22.43 14.25 6.92
N ASP A 96 -21.82 15.43 6.86
CA ASP A 96 -22.23 16.55 7.68
C ASP A 96 -23.41 17.32 7.05
N ALA A 97 -23.87 18.37 7.71
CA ALA A 97 -25.00 19.17 7.24
C ALA A 97 -24.73 19.87 5.90
N GLN A 98 -23.46 20.05 5.51
CA GLN A 98 -23.04 20.67 4.26
C GLN A 98 -22.78 19.64 3.15
N GLY A 99 -22.99 18.36 3.40
CA GLY A 99 -22.75 17.30 2.44
C GLY A 99 -21.29 16.84 2.36
N ASN A 100 -20.43 17.28 3.29
CA ASN A 100 -19.05 16.83 3.34
C ASN A 100 -18.96 15.43 3.95
N ILE A 101 -18.05 14.63 3.42
CA ILE A 101 -17.83 13.28 3.92
C ILE A 101 -17.15 13.32 5.27
N VAL A 102 -17.74 12.65 6.24
CA VAL A 102 -17.22 12.43 7.58
C VAL A 102 -16.77 10.98 7.70
N GLY A 103 -15.58 10.78 8.21
CA GLY A 103 -15.05 9.44 8.39
C GLY A 103 -13.77 9.45 9.23
N ARG A 104 -13.18 8.28 9.35
CA ARG A 104 -11.96 8.10 10.14
C ARG A 104 -11.04 7.09 9.46
N HIS A 105 -9.76 7.19 9.75
CA HIS A 105 -8.80 6.16 9.40
C HIS A 105 -8.85 5.08 10.48
N ARG A 106 -9.02 3.85 10.06
CA ARG A 106 -9.15 2.70 10.94
C ARG A 106 -8.01 1.71 10.70
N SER A 107 -7.39 1.26 11.80
CA SER A 107 -6.51 0.11 11.75
C SER A 107 -7.32 -1.16 11.45
N THR A 108 -6.76 -2.04 10.62
CA THR A 108 -7.38 -3.34 10.31
C THR A 108 -7.08 -4.40 11.38
N GLY A 109 -6.29 -4.06 12.39
CA GLY A 109 -5.93 -4.98 13.47
C GLY A 109 -4.66 -5.78 13.22
N ILE A 110 -3.94 -5.52 12.13
CA ILE A 110 -2.65 -6.17 11.87
C ILE A 110 -1.60 -5.52 12.78
N GLY A 111 -1.15 -6.26 13.79
CA GLY A 111 -0.21 -5.74 14.78
C GLY A 111 1.23 -5.75 14.33
N ARG A 112 1.60 -6.67 13.44
CA ARG A 112 2.96 -6.78 12.90
C ARG A 112 2.92 -7.03 11.41
N PRO A 113 3.14 -5.96 10.59
CA PRO A 113 3.31 -6.13 9.15
C PRO A 113 4.54 -7.00 8.84
N ALA A 114 4.61 -7.55 7.65
CA ALA A 114 5.75 -8.37 7.23
C ALA A 114 7.07 -7.58 7.26
N PHE A 115 7.03 -6.26 7.05
CA PHE A 115 8.23 -5.41 7.14
C PHE A 115 8.67 -5.11 8.59
N TRP A 116 8.01 -5.69 9.60
CA TRP A 116 8.36 -5.50 11.01
C TRP A 116 9.84 -5.85 11.30
N GLU A 117 10.31 -6.97 10.79
CA GLU A 117 11.70 -7.40 11.01
C GLU A 117 12.70 -6.42 10.40
N ARG A 118 12.36 -5.84 9.27
CA ARG A 118 13.18 -4.81 8.62
C ARG A 118 13.20 -3.53 9.45
N ALA A 119 12.05 -3.10 9.96
CA ALA A 119 11.97 -1.96 10.86
C ALA A 119 12.81 -2.19 12.11
N LYS A 120 12.75 -3.38 12.68
CA LYS A 120 13.56 -3.78 13.83
C LYS A 120 15.05 -3.73 13.53
N TYR A 121 15.47 -4.21 12.37
CA TYR A 121 16.86 -4.16 11.94
C TYR A 121 17.40 -2.73 11.91
N PHE A 122 16.58 -1.76 11.49
CA PHE A 122 16.94 -0.35 11.43
C PHE A 122 16.63 0.42 12.73
N GLY A 123 16.22 -0.26 13.80
CA GLY A 123 15.94 0.36 15.10
C GLY A 123 14.64 1.14 15.16
N GLU A 124 13.70 0.88 14.26
CA GLU A 124 12.43 1.61 14.15
C GLU A 124 11.23 0.86 14.72
N GLU A 125 11.44 -0.32 15.32
CA GLU A 125 10.34 -1.16 15.79
C GLU A 125 9.48 -0.49 16.86
N LYS A 126 10.08 0.33 17.74
CA LYS A 126 9.35 1.03 18.79
C LYS A 126 8.42 2.10 18.22
N ARG A 127 8.90 2.85 17.24
CA ARG A 127 8.10 3.88 16.56
C ARG A 127 6.96 3.24 15.77
N LEU A 128 7.24 2.14 15.09
CA LEU A 128 6.23 1.40 14.35
C LEU A 128 5.17 0.82 15.28
N ALA A 129 5.58 0.17 16.37
CA ALA A 129 4.67 -0.36 17.38
C ALA A 129 3.77 0.73 17.95
N ALA A 130 4.34 1.88 18.33
CA ALA A 130 3.58 2.99 18.87
C ALA A 130 2.55 3.52 17.89
N ALA A 131 2.90 3.63 16.61
CA ALA A 131 1.98 4.08 15.56
C ALA A 131 0.82 3.10 15.36
N LEU A 132 1.11 1.81 15.33
CA LEU A 132 0.10 0.76 15.16
C LEU A 132 -0.84 0.70 16.37
N ASP A 133 -0.31 0.76 17.57
CA ASP A 133 -1.09 0.75 18.81
C ASP A 133 -1.99 1.98 18.92
N ALA A 134 -1.47 3.16 18.64
CA ALA A 134 -2.24 4.40 18.67
C ALA A 134 -3.42 4.37 17.65
N ALA A 135 -3.18 3.85 16.45
CA ALA A 135 -4.21 3.72 15.43
C ALA A 135 -5.27 2.68 15.83
N GLN A 136 -4.88 1.59 16.48
CA GLN A 136 -5.80 0.57 16.95
C GLN A 136 -6.71 1.10 18.07
N LEU A 137 -6.16 1.87 19.01
CA LEU A 137 -6.94 2.50 20.06
C LEU A 137 -7.98 3.50 19.50
N ARG A 138 -7.64 4.24 18.45
CA ARG A 138 -8.56 5.17 17.79
C ARG A 138 -9.66 4.45 17.01
N SER A 139 -9.44 3.22 16.62
CA SER A 139 -10.39 2.42 15.83
C SER A 139 -11.45 1.74 16.68
N THR A 140 -11.24 1.67 17.98
CA THR A 140 -12.20 1.11 18.95
C THR A 140 -13.00 2.22 19.62
#